data_84d414c95a2a181cc13643339b367af6
#
_entry.id   84d414c95a2a181cc13643339b367af6
#
_cell.length_a   1.000
_cell.length_b   1.000
_cell.length_c   1.000
_cell.angle_alpha   90.00
_cell.angle_beta   90.00
_cell.angle_gamma   90.00
#
_symmetry.space_group_name_H-M   'P 1'
#
loop_
_entity.id
_entity.type
_entity.pdbx_description
1 polymer ?
#
loop_
_entity_poly.entity_id
_entity_poly.type
_entity_poly.pdbx_seq_one_letter_code
_entity_poly.pdbx_strand_id
1 'polypeptide(L)'
;MKKITIESIQKKKNKQPIACLTSYTKPIAEIAGKYCDIILVGDSLGMVLYGMKNTKNVTLDMMIAHAKSVRLGAKKNFVVVDMPYKTYQNKKKAYSN
;
A
#
# COMPACT_ATOMS: atom_id res chain seq x y z
N MET A 1 -16.13 9.75 -7.42
CA MET A 1 -14.71 10.13 -7.32
C MET A 1 -13.94 9.60 -8.52
N LYS A 2 -13.13 10.42 -9.14
CA LYS A 2 -12.28 10.00 -10.24
C LYS A 2 -11.12 9.13 -9.72
N LYS A 3 -10.67 8.20 -10.56
CA LYS A 3 -9.50 7.39 -10.25
C LYS A 3 -8.26 8.29 -10.12
N ILE A 4 -7.53 8.10 -9.03
CA ILE A 4 -6.30 8.86 -8.76
C ILE A 4 -5.13 8.15 -9.46
N THR A 5 -4.40 8.90 -10.27
CA THR A 5 -3.29 8.39 -11.08
C THR A 5 -1.97 9.03 -10.62
N ILE A 6 -0.84 8.47 -11.12
CA ILE A 6 0.48 9.06 -10.89
C ILE A 6 0.48 10.52 -11.37
N GLU A 7 -0.08 10.78 -12.55
CA GLU A 7 -0.14 12.13 -13.14
C GLU A 7 -0.92 13.09 -12.25
N SER A 8 -2.07 12.66 -11.70
CA SER A 8 -2.87 13.51 -10.84
C SER A 8 -2.15 13.83 -9.52
N ILE A 9 -1.36 12.90 -9.00
CA ILE A 9 -0.54 13.12 -7.80
C ILE A 9 0.59 14.09 -8.11
N GLN A 10 1.30 13.89 -9.21
CA GLN A 10 2.40 14.78 -9.62
C GLN A 10 1.94 16.22 -9.82
N LYS A 11 0.75 16.43 -10.32
CA LYS A 11 0.16 17.76 -10.53
C LYS A 11 -0.08 18.53 -9.23
N LYS A 12 -0.15 17.84 -8.09
CA LYS A 12 -0.31 18.48 -6.78
C LYS A 12 0.97 19.11 -6.25
N LYS A 13 2.13 18.76 -6.80
CA LYS A 13 3.42 19.30 -6.34
C LYS A 13 3.39 20.84 -6.34
N ASN A 14 3.77 21.42 -5.21
CA ASN A 14 3.80 22.88 -5.00
C ASN A 14 2.42 23.56 -5.08
N LYS A 15 1.33 22.80 -5.11
CA LYS A 15 -0.03 23.37 -5.23
C LYS A 15 -0.91 22.99 -4.05
N GLN A 16 -0.95 21.72 -3.67
CA GLN A 16 -1.77 21.25 -2.55
C GLN A 16 -1.15 20.01 -1.93
N PRO A 17 -1.45 19.74 -0.64
CA PRO A 17 -0.90 18.56 0.05
C PRO A 17 -1.41 17.26 -0.58
N ILE A 18 -0.58 16.23 -0.48
CA ILE A 18 -0.95 14.87 -0.84
C ILE A 18 -1.20 14.11 0.45
N ALA A 19 -2.41 13.59 0.64
CA ALA A 19 -2.75 12.82 1.83
C ALA A 19 -2.48 11.34 1.59
N CYS A 20 -1.73 10.72 2.51
CA CYS A 20 -1.41 9.30 2.46
C CYS A 20 -1.66 8.67 3.82
N LEU A 21 -2.38 7.55 3.83
CA LEU A 21 -2.60 6.75 5.05
C LEU A 21 -2.31 5.29 4.78
N THR A 22 -1.88 4.60 5.82
CA THR A 22 -1.70 3.16 5.81
C THR A 22 -3.04 2.47 6.04
N SER A 23 -3.30 1.40 5.28
CA SER A 23 -4.43 0.51 5.50
C SER A 23 -4.02 -0.91 5.20
N TYR A 24 -4.55 -1.87 5.93
CA TYR A 24 -4.17 -3.28 5.76
C TYR A 24 -5.33 -4.14 5.26
N THR A 25 -6.55 -3.64 5.31
CA THR A 25 -7.75 -4.41 4.99
C THR A 25 -8.82 -3.55 4.35
N LYS A 26 -9.77 -4.21 3.72
CA LYS A 26 -10.87 -3.57 3.00
C LYS A 26 -11.65 -2.54 3.85
N PRO A 27 -12.12 -2.85 5.08
CA PRO A 27 -12.95 -1.89 5.82
C PRO A 27 -12.24 -0.57 6.12
N ILE A 28 -10.97 -0.64 6.53
CA ILE A 28 -10.18 0.56 6.81
C ILE A 28 -9.88 1.32 5.51
N ALA A 29 -9.58 0.60 4.43
CA ALA A 29 -9.33 1.22 3.13
C ALA A 29 -10.56 1.94 2.58
N GLU A 30 -11.76 1.42 2.83
CA GLU A 30 -13.00 2.08 2.43
C GLU A 30 -13.14 3.46 3.10
N ILE A 31 -12.80 3.53 4.37
CA ILE A 31 -12.87 4.79 5.12
C ILE A 31 -11.74 5.73 4.69
N ALA A 32 -10.49 5.25 4.74
CA ALA A 32 -9.32 6.05 4.41
C ALA A 32 -9.36 6.56 2.97
N GLY A 33 -9.85 5.74 2.05
CA GLY A 33 -9.92 6.08 0.64
C GLY A 33 -10.81 7.27 0.31
N LYS A 34 -11.75 7.59 1.19
CA LYS A 34 -12.60 8.78 1.01
C LYS A 34 -11.84 10.09 1.25
N TYR A 35 -10.76 10.05 2.00
CA TYR A 35 -10.05 11.24 2.46
C TYR A 35 -8.62 11.35 1.97
N CYS A 36 -8.09 10.31 1.35
CA CYS A 36 -6.68 10.24 0.96
C CYS A 36 -6.50 10.08 -0.55
N ASP A 37 -5.34 10.50 -1.03
CA ASP A 37 -4.90 10.28 -2.39
C ASP A 37 -4.23 8.91 -2.53
N ILE A 38 -3.34 8.61 -1.58
CA ILE A 38 -2.52 7.39 -1.57
C ILE A 38 -2.87 6.53 -0.37
N ILE A 39 -3.02 5.25 -0.60
CA ILE A 39 -3.12 4.24 0.45
C ILE A 39 -1.88 3.38 0.39
N LEU A 40 -1.18 3.27 1.53
CA LEU A 40 0.02 2.45 1.66
C LEU A 40 -0.32 1.13 2.32
N VAL A 41 0.05 0.03 1.68
CA VAL A 41 0.03 -1.29 2.30
C VAL A 41 1.46 -1.59 2.74
N GLY A 42 1.75 -1.30 4.00
CA GLY A 42 3.10 -1.43 4.54
C GLY A 42 3.36 -2.81 5.14
N ASP A 43 4.60 -3.27 5.07
CA ASP A 43 4.99 -4.54 5.68
C ASP A 43 4.95 -4.51 7.22
N SER A 44 4.75 -3.34 7.81
CA SER A 44 4.45 -3.20 9.24
C SER A 44 3.20 -3.99 9.66
N LEU A 45 2.37 -4.44 8.71
CA LEU A 45 1.24 -5.32 9.01
C LEU A 45 1.67 -6.57 9.78
N GLY A 46 2.88 -7.03 9.57
CA GLY A 46 3.42 -8.17 10.33
C GLY A 46 3.44 -7.90 11.83
N MET A 47 3.83 -6.70 12.23
CA MET A 47 3.87 -6.31 13.64
C MET A 47 2.48 -5.93 14.16
N VAL A 48 1.73 -5.16 13.37
CA VAL A 48 0.44 -4.61 13.81
C VAL A 48 -0.65 -5.68 13.87
N LEU A 49 -0.73 -6.54 12.86
CA LEU A 49 -1.81 -7.53 12.75
C LEU A 49 -1.40 -8.92 13.25
N TYR A 50 -0.16 -9.30 13.08
CA TYR A 50 0.29 -10.67 13.35
C TYR A 50 1.18 -10.80 14.58
N GLY A 51 1.47 -9.70 15.27
CA GLY A 51 2.25 -9.72 16.48
C GLY A 51 3.73 -10.08 16.31
N MET A 52 4.26 -9.94 15.11
CA MET A 52 5.68 -10.21 14.84
C MET A 52 6.56 -9.15 15.48
N LYS A 53 7.79 -9.52 15.85
CA LYS A 53 8.75 -8.59 16.45
C LYS A 53 9.28 -7.54 15.48
N ASN A 54 9.34 -7.90 14.18
CA ASN A 54 9.84 -7.05 13.12
C ASN A 54 9.21 -7.49 11.80
N THR A 55 9.62 -6.90 10.68
CA THR A 55 9.04 -7.18 9.37
C THR A 55 9.72 -8.31 8.60
N LYS A 56 10.74 -8.95 9.15
CA LYS A 56 11.55 -9.94 8.43
C LYS A 56 10.80 -11.19 8.00
N ASN A 57 9.77 -11.57 8.73
CA ASN A 57 8.97 -12.78 8.44
C ASN A 57 7.70 -12.50 7.65
N VAL A 58 7.48 -11.26 7.21
CA VAL A 58 6.38 -10.93 6.31
C VAL A 58 6.71 -11.50 4.94
N THR A 59 5.79 -12.29 4.40
CA THR A 59 5.99 -12.94 3.09
C THR A 59 5.36 -12.13 1.96
N LEU A 60 5.79 -12.41 0.74
CA LEU A 60 5.20 -11.80 -0.45
C LEU A 60 3.70 -12.15 -0.56
N ASP A 61 3.33 -13.40 -0.25
CA ASP A 61 1.93 -13.83 -0.29
C ASP A 61 1.06 -13.04 0.70
N MET A 62 1.58 -12.75 1.88
CA MET A 62 0.89 -11.90 2.85
C MET A 62 0.64 -10.50 2.27
N MET A 63 1.66 -9.91 1.68
CA MET A 63 1.53 -8.58 1.07
C MET A 63 0.54 -8.57 -0.08
N ILE A 64 0.54 -9.60 -0.91
CA ILE A 64 -0.42 -9.73 -2.01
C ILE A 64 -1.85 -9.85 -1.48
N ALA A 65 -2.06 -10.68 -0.45
CA ALA A 65 -3.39 -10.86 0.13
C ALA A 65 -3.96 -9.55 0.70
N HIS A 66 -3.14 -8.82 1.47
CA HIS A 66 -3.55 -7.55 2.03
C HIS A 66 -3.73 -6.46 0.96
N ALA A 67 -2.88 -6.44 -0.05
CA ALA A 67 -3.00 -5.52 -1.17
C ALA A 67 -4.33 -5.71 -1.91
N LYS A 68 -4.73 -6.95 -2.14
CA LYS A 68 -6.04 -7.27 -2.76
C LYS A 68 -7.20 -6.77 -1.91
N SER A 69 -7.13 -7.00 -0.60
CA SER A 69 -8.16 -6.53 0.34
C SER A 69 -8.28 -5.00 0.31
N VAL A 70 -7.15 -4.31 0.38
CA VAL A 70 -7.12 -2.84 0.33
C VAL A 70 -7.65 -2.32 -1.00
N ARG A 71 -7.27 -2.91 -2.12
CA ARG A 71 -7.76 -2.48 -3.43
C ARG A 71 -9.28 -2.61 -3.55
N LEU A 72 -9.86 -3.65 -2.95
CA LEU A 72 -11.32 -3.81 -2.94
C LEU A 72 -12.02 -2.68 -2.19
N GLY A 73 -11.39 -2.15 -1.14
CA GLY A 73 -11.94 -1.04 -0.37
C GLY A 73 -11.65 0.33 -0.96
N ALA A 74 -10.48 0.50 -1.58
CA ALA A 74 -10.00 1.79 -2.09
C ALA A 74 -9.81 1.73 -3.61
N LYS A 75 -10.89 1.58 -4.36
CA LYS A 75 -10.87 1.33 -5.81
C LYS A 75 -10.34 2.50 -6.64
N LYS A 76 -10.47 3.71 -6.16
CA LYS A 76 -10.09 4.93 -6.90
C LYS A 76 -8.76 5.51 -6.46
N ASN A 77 -8.23 5.07 -5.34
CA ASN A 77 -7.00 5.59 -4.77
C ASN A 77 -5.77 5.01 -5.46
N PHE A 78 -4.66 5.72 -5.36
CA PHE A 78 -3.36 5.20 -5.75
C PHE A 78 -2.84 4.33 -4.60
N VAL A 79 -2.65 3.03 -4.86
CA VAL A 79 -2.22 2.07 -3.82
C VAL A 79 -0.76 1.74 -4.01
N VAL A 80 0.02 1.93 -2.95
CA VAL A 80 1.45 1.58 -2.90
C VAL A 80 1.60 0.39 -1.96
N VAL A 81 2.32 -0.63 -2.39
CA VAL A 81 2.52 -1.87 -1.63
C VAL A 81 4.01 -2.08 -1.41
N ASP A 82 4.41 -2.25 -0.15
CA ASP A 82 5.81 -2.56 0.18
C ASP A 82 6.22 -3.93 -0.36
N MET A 83 7.44 -4.01 -0.87
CA MET A 83 8.09 -5.28 -1.14
C MET A 83 8.69 -5.81 0.16
N PRO A 84 8.33 -7.02 0.63
CA PRO A 84 8.83 -7.51 1.90
C PRO A 84 10.32 -7.87 1.86
N TYR A 85 10.88 -8.05 3.05
CA TYR A 85 12.30 -8.35 3.26
C TYR A 85 12.79 -9.48 2.36
N LYS A 86 13.92 -9.28 1.70
CA LYS A 86 14.58 -10.24 0.79
C LYS A 86 13.81 -10.57 -0.49
N THR A 87 12.82 -9.79 -0.88
CA THR A 87 12.09 -10.02 -2.15
C THR A 87 12.58 -9.14 -3.30
N TYR A 88 13.54 -8.25 -3.04
CA TYR A 88 14.08 -7.31 -4.04
C TYR A 88 15.61 -7.17 -3.98
N GLN A 89 16.30 -8.27 -3.63
CA GLN A 89 17.76 -8.27 -3.43
C GLN A 89 18.56 -7.96 -4.69
N ASN A 90 18.00 -8.24 -5.86
CA ASN A 90 18.59 -7.92 -7.15
C ASN A 90 17.50 -7.63 -8.18
N LYS A 91 17.89 -7.17 -9.35
CA LYS A 91 16.99 -6.80 -10.44
C LYS A 91 16.04 -7.93 -10.82
N LYS A 92 16.58 -9.14 -10.99
CA LYS A 92 15.80 -10.31 -11.40
C LYS A 92 14.73 -10.66 -10.36
N LYS A 93 15.08 -10.68 -9.07
CA LYS A 93 14.15 -10.95 -7.98
C LYS A 93 13.07 -9.87 -7.87
N ALA A 94 13.48 -8.62 -7.90
CA ALA A 94 12.53 -7.50 -7.82
C ALA A 94 11.52 -7.56 -8.96
N TYR A 95 11.97 -7.89 -10.15
CA TYR A 95 11.11 -7.97 -11.33
C TYR A 95 10.16 -9.16 -11.28
N SER A 96 10.63 -10.33 -10.82
CA SER A 96 9.82 -11.53 -10.79
C SER A 96 8.78 -11.51 -9.64
N ASN A 97 9.05 -10.80 -8.58
CA ASN A 97 8.14 -10.62 -7.47
C ASN A 97 7.24 -9.41 -7.67
#